data_65b65ddf352e88ab651f7ad00b19a4df
#
_entry.id   65b65ddf352e88ab651f7ad00b19a4df
#
_cell.length_a   1.000
_cell.length_b   1.000
_cell.length_c   1.000
_cell.angle_alpha   90.00
_cell.angle_beta   90.00
_cell.angle_gamma   90.00
#
_symmetry.space_group_name_H-M   'P 1'
#
loop_
_entity.id
_entity.type
_entity.pdbx_description
1 polymer ?
#
loop_
_entity_poly.entity_id
_entity_poly.type
_entity_poly.pdbx_seq_one_letter_code
_entity_poly.pdbx_strand_id
1 'polypeptide(L)'
;AFNSNKVAYSADGITWAEVTLPVSAEWNGVTYGGGKFVAVAGGSNTAAYSTDGITWKAATLPVSTNWFGVTYGDGKFVAVSSNNKNNKPAYSADGITWTEATLSYGFWTGITYGDGKFVAVANINPKIACSTNGITWKTATLPAALQEVYNWYGVTYGAGKFVAVAYSSNKAVYSSGKGPGV
;
A
#
# COMPACT_ATOMS: atom_id res chain seq x y z
N ALA A 1 7.95 -3.07 11.90
CA ALA A 1 8.29 -3.60 13.23
C ALA A 1 7.01 -4.14 13.88
N PHE A 2 7.06 -5.27 14.53
CA PHE A 2 5.91 -5.87 15.20
C PHE A 2 5.85 -5.38 16.65
N ASN A 3 4.72 -4.75 17.05
CA ASN A 3 4.49 -4.19 18.38
C ASN A 3 5.68 -3.35 18.92
N SER A 4 6.24 -2.52 18.06
CA SER A 4 7.41 -1.70 18.38
C SER A 4 7.21 -0.27 17.87
N ASN A 5 7.84 0.67 18.54
CA ASN A 5 7.95 2.05 18.06
C ASN A 5 9.29 2.34 17.39
N LYS A 6 10.09 1.31 17.07
CA LYS A 6 11.40 1.47 16.46
C LYS A 6 11.30 1.45 14.94
N VAL A 7 11.99 2.38 14.30
CA VAL A 7 12.22 2.44 12.86
C VAL A 7 13.69 2.72 12.60
N ALA A 8 14.19 2.24 11.49
CA ALA A 8 15.55 2.50 11.07
C ALA A 8 15.56 3.38 9.81
N TYR A 9 16.48 4.32 9.72
CA TYR A 9 16.74 5.12 8.53
C TYR A 9 18.20 5.02 8.11
N SER A 10 18.44 5.26 6.85
CA SER A 10 19.78 5.30 6.25
C SER A 10 19.82 6.36 5.15
N ALA A 11 20.94 7.03 5.00
CA ALA A 11 21.20 7.96 3.90
C ALA A 11 21.92 7.27 2.72
N ASP A 12 22.60 6.17 2.96
CA ASP A 12 23.45 5.46 1.99
C ASP A 12 22.96 4.02 1.68
N GLY A 13 21.93 3.55 2.38
CA GLY A 13 21.41 2.18 2.28
C GLY A 13 22.29 1.12 2.96
N ILE A 14 23.42 1.52 3.54
CA ILE A 14 24.41 0.63 4.16
C ILE A 14 24.45 0.84 5.67
N THR A 15 24.60 2.08 6.10
CA THR A 15 24.66 2.46 7.52
C THR A 15 23.28 2.86 8.01
N TRP A 16 22.77 2.15 9.01
CA TRP A 16 21.41 2.36 9.53
C TRP A 16 21.43 2.89 10.96
N ALA A 17 20.62 3.90 11.22
CA ALA A 17 20.40 4.46 12.54
C ALA A 17 18.96 4.24 13.01
N GLU A 18 18.78 4.04 14.30
CA GLU A 18 17.47 3.86 14.91
C GLU A 18 16.83 5.21 15.25
N VAL A 19 15.54 5.34 14.99
CA VAL A 19 14.69 6.44 15.47
C VAL A 19 13.38 5.89 16.03
N THR A 20 12.60 6.75 16.67
CA THR A 20 11.40 6.33 17.40
C THR A 20 10.15 6.93 16.78
N LEU A 21 9.18 6.08 16.49
CA LEU A 21 7.82 6.46 16.10
C LEU A 21 6.99 6.89 17.32
N PRO A 22 5.93 7.68 17.15
CA PRO A 22 5.14 8.24 18.24
C PRO A 22 4.50 7.19 19.17
N VAL A 23 4.20 6.01 18.61
CA VAL A 23 3.56 4.91 19.36
C VAL A 23 4.12 3.56 18.95
N SER A 24 4.01 2.57 19.84
CA SER A 24 4.26 1.16 19.49
C SER A 24 3.07 0.59 18.75
N ALA A 25 3.31 0.00 17.57
CA ALA A 25 2.28 -0.58 16.71
C ALA A 25 2.87 -1.65 15.75
N GLU A 26 2.01 -2.31 14.99
CA GLU A 26 2.39 -3.22 13.90
C GLU A 26 2.66 -2.44 12.62
N TRP A 27 3.80 -1.80 12.51
CA TRP A 27 4.15 -0.98 11.35
C TRP A 27 4.43 -1.85 10.12
N ASN A 28 3.54 -1.79 9.13
CA ASN A 28 3.54 -2.66 7.95
C ASN A 28 4.00 -1.97 6.67
N GLY A 29 3.66 -0.72 6.47
CA GLY A 29 3.95 0.00 5.23
C GLY A 29 4.55 1.37 5.49
N VAL A 30 5.48 1.77 4.62
CA VAL A 30 6.04 3.13 4.59
C VAL A 30 6.25 3.55 3.14
N THR A 31 6.02 4.82 2.86
CA THR A 31 6.24 5.44 1.54
C THR A 31 6.76 6.86 1.69
N TYR A 32 7.36 7.39 0.62
CA TYR A 32 7.74 8.79 0.51
C TYR A 32 7.04 9.43 -0.67
N GLY A 33 6.55 10.65 -0.49
CA GLY A 33 5.99 11.46 -1.55
C GLY A 33 5.44 12.79 -0.99
N GLY A 34 5.22 13.77 -1.85
CA GLY A 34 4.74 15.09 -1.42
C GLY A 34 5.60 15.76 -0.33
N GLY A 35 6.91 15.44 -0.29
CA GLY A 35 7.84 15.97 0.72
C GLY A 35 7.74 15.31 2.09
N LYS A 36 7.08 14.13 2.22
CA LYS A 36 6.88 13.44 3.50
C LYS A 36 7.07 11.93 3.37
N PHE A 37 7.57 11.34 4.43
CA PHE A 37 7.40 9.92 4.72
C PHE A 37 6.07 9.72 5.44
N VAL A 38 5.36 8.66 5.10
CA VAL A 38 4.11 8.24 5.74
C VAL A 38 4.19 6.76 6.03
N ALA A 39 3.92 6.37 7.27
CA ALA A 39 3.86 4.98 7.71
C ALA A 39 2.46 4.64 8.21
N VAL A 40 2.02 3.40 7.98
CA VAL A 40 0.72 2.87 8.40
C VAL A 40 0.88 1.59 9.22
N ALA A 41 0.01 1.40 10.21
CA ALA A 41 0.09 0.26 11.12
C ALA A 41 -1.15 -0.64 11.05
N GLY A 42 -0.94 -1.94 11.19
CA GLY A 42 -1.97 -2.95 11.29
C GLY A 42 -2.67 -2.95 12.66
N GLY A 43 -3.85 -3.56 12.72
CA GLY A 43 -4.61 -3.76 13.95
C GLY A 43 -5.19 -2.51 14.60
N SER A 44 -5.06 -1.34 13.97
CA SER A 44 -5.45 -0.06 14.54
C SER A 44 -5.78 0.98 13.45
N ASN A 45 -6.10 2.21 13.85
CA ASN A 45 -6.19 3.39 12.97
C ASN A 45 -4.92 4.26 13.02
N THR A 46 -3.79 3.68 13.41
CA THR A 46 -2.54 4.39 13.64
C THR A 46 -1.79 4.62 12.33
N ALA A 47 -1.37 5.85 12.12
CA ALA A 47 -0.40 6.25 11.11
C ALA A 47 0.63 7.22 11.72
N ALA A 48 1.73 7.42 11.02
CA ALA A 48 2.73 8.42 11.36
C ALA A 48 3.29 9.07 10.09
N TYR A 49 3.76 10.31 10.20
CA TYR A 49 4.41 11.02 9.12
C TYR A 49 5.67 11.74 9.60
N SER A 50 6.59 11.98 8.68
CA SER A 50 7.82 12.70 8.91
C SER A 50 8.23 13.47 7.66
N THR A 51 8.85 14.64 7.81
CA THR A 51 9.42 15.40 6.68
C THR A 51 10.91 15.14 6.48
N ASP A 52 11.57 14.56 7.47
CA ASP A 52 13.01 14.29 7.49
C ASP A 52 13.38 12.79 7.64
N GLY A 53 12.38 11.93 7.87
CA GLY A 53 12.59 10.50 8.13
C GLY A 53 13.09 10.19 9.54
N ILE A 54 13.34 11.20 10.35
CA ILE A 54 13.95 11.11 11.69
C ILE A 54 12.93 11.49 12.77
N THR A 55 12.29 12.65 12.60
CA THR A 55 11.29 13.17 13.54
C THR A 55 9.89 12.79 13.04
N TRP A 56 9.21 11.90 13.78
CA TRP A 56 7.91 11.37 13.40
C TRP A 56 6.79 11.94 14.26
N LYS A 57 5.67 12.25 13.63
CA LYS A 57 4.44 12.74 14.25
C LYS A 57 3.30 11.78 13.99
N ALA A 58 2.37 11.67 14.95
CA ALA A 58 1.19 10.82 14.81
C ALA A 58 0.20 11.37 13.78
N ALA A 59 -0.42 10.47 13.04
CA ALA A 59 -1.59 10.72 12.21
C ALA A 59 -2.62 9.61 12.46
N THR A 60 -3.86 9.83 12.02
CA THR A 60 -4.95 8.89 12.29
C THR A 60 -5.67 8.54 10.99
N LEU A 61 -5.77 7.25 10.70
CA LEU A 61 -6.54 6.69 9.60
C LEU A 61 -8.03 6.65 9.95
N PRO A 62 -8.94 6.64 8.96
CA PRO A 62 -10.36 6.84 9.20
C PRO A 62 -11.02 5.69 9.98
N VAL A 63 -10.48 4.48 9.89
CA VAL A 63 -11.00 3.30 10.58
C VAL A 63 -9.90 2.46 11.19
N SER A 64 -10.22 1.76 12.28
CA SER A 64 -9.33 0.74 12.87
C SER A 64 -9.45 -0.54 12.05
N THR A 65 -8.38 -0.93 11.38
CA THR A 65 -8.28 -2.13 10.56
C THR A 65 -6.83 -2.59 10.43
N ASN A 66 -6.60 -3.64 9.67
CA ASN A 66 -5.24 -4.12 9.41
C ASN A 66 -4.64 -3.40 8.19
N TRP A 67 -4.16 -2.18 8.36
CA TRP A 67 -3.49 -1.43 7.30
C TRP A 67 -2.17 -2.09 6.93
N PHE A 68 -1.92 -2.26 5.63
CA PHE A 68 -0.82 -3.08 5.15
C PHE A 68 0.11 -2.31 4.21
N GLY A 69 -0.39 -1.84 3.10
CA GLY A 69 0.37 -1.11 2.10
C GLY A 69 -0.01 0.37 2.03
N VAL A 70 0.97 1.21 1.72
CA VAL A 70 0.79 2.63 1.44
C VAL A 70 1.70 3.04 0.29
N THR A 71 1.20 3.89 -0.60
CA THR A 71 1.97 4.47 -1.73
C THR A 71 1.61 5.92 -1.94
N TYR A 72 2.46 6.64 -2.68
CA TYR A 72 2.20 8.01 -3.11
C TYR A 72 2.15 8.07 -4.63
N GLY A 73 1.19 8.80 -5.16
CA GLY A 73 1.07 9.06 -6.59
C GLY A 73 -0.03 10.09 -6.86
N ASP A 74 0.03 10.75 -7.99
CA ASP A 74 -0.97 11.74 -8.41
C ASP A 74 -1.34 12.74 -7.29
N GLY A 75 -0.32 13.25 -6.57
CA GLY A 75 -0.50 14.26 -5.51
C GLY A 75 -1.13 13.74 -4.21
N LYS A 76 -1.27 12.43 -4.00
CA LYS A 76 -1.89 11.87 -2.79
C LYS A 76 -1.26 10.57 -2.32
N PHE A 77 -1.40 10.33 -1.04
CA PHE A 77 -1.14 9.04 -0.41
C PHE A 77 -2.38 8.16 -0.50
N VAL A 78 -2.18 6.88 -0.74
CA VAL A 78 -3.26 5.87 -0.73
C VAL A 78 -2.80 4.68 0.08
N ALA A 79 -3.60 4.28 1.07
CA ALA A 79 -3.35 3.12 1.92
C ALA A 79 -4.42 2.04 1.69
N VAL A 80 -4.00 0.78 1.73
CA VAL A 80 -4.87 -0.39 1.60
C VAL A 80 -4.79 -1.26 2.84
N SER A 81 -5.88 -2.00 3.11
CA SER A 81 -5.99 -2.81 4.32
C SER A 81 -6.34 -4.26 4.01
N SER A 82 -5.90 -5.15 4.89
CA SER A 82 -6.11 -6.59 4.83
C SER A 82 -7.03 -7.03 5.99
N ASN A 83 -8.35 -6.94 5.81
CA ASN A 83 -9.32 -7.36 6.82
C ASN A 83 -10.59 -7.93 6.16
N ASN A 84 -11.32 -8.76 6.87
CA ASN A 84 -12.53 -9.43 6.38
C ASN A 84 -13.85 -8.68 6.61
N LYS A 85 -13.83 -7.49 7.23
CA LYS A 85 -15.08 -6.80 7.62
C LYS A 85 -15.23 -5.35 7.15
N ASN A 86 -14.14 -4.57 7.01
CA ASN A 86 -14.20 -3.15 6.64
C ASN A 86 -12.97 -2.75 5.81
N ASN A 87 -12.89 -3.29 4.59
CA ASN A 87 -11.73 -3.11 3.71
C ASN A 87 -11.87 -1.92 2.78
N LYS A 88 -12.04 -0.77 3.33
CA LYS A 88 -11.97 0.43 2.50
C LYS A 88 -10.53 0.94 2.48
N PRO A 89 -9.98 1.23 1.29
CA PRO A 89 -8.75 2.00 1.24
C PRO A 89 -8.98 3.38 1.83
N ALA A 90 -7.91 4.04 2.17
CA ALA A 90 -7.95 5.45 2.56
C ALA A 90 -6.99 6.25 1.68
N TYR A 91 -7.34 7.51 1.44
CA TYR A 91 -6.48 8.44 0.72
C TYR A 91 -6.29 9.73 1.51
N SER A 92 -5.18 10.41 1.25
CA SER A 92 -4.83 11.67 1.88
C SER A 92 -4.01 12.54 0.93
N ALA A 93 -4.32 13.83 0.84
CA ALA A 93 -3.52 14.78 0.07
C ALA A 93 -2.26 15.23 0.82
N ASP A 94 -2.27 15.17 2.14
CA ASP A 94 -1.21 15.70 3.01
C ASP A 94 -0.47 14.64 3.85
N GLY A 95 -0.95 13.37 3.84
CA GLY A 95 -0.42 12.28 4.65
C GLY A 95 -0.82 12.35 6.13
N ILE A 96 -1.68 13.29 6.50
CA ILE A 96 -2.10 13.57 7.88
C ILE A 96 -3.60 13.35 8.04
N THR A 97 -4.40 13.99 7.18
CA THR A 97 -5.87 13.90 7.17
C THR A 97 -6.29 12.86 6.14
N TRP A 98 -6.97 11.81 6.59
CA TRP A 98 -7.33 10.66 5.77
C TRP A 98 -8.83 10.51 5.57
N THR A 99 -9.22 10.14 4.37
CA THR A 99 -10.63 9.90 3.97
C THR A 99 -10.75 8.49 3.39
N GLU A 100 -11.87 7.82 3.67
CA GLU A 100 -12.18 6.51 3.08
C GLU A 100 -12.37 6.60 1.57
N ALA A 101 -11.86 5.61 0.84
CA ALA A 101 -12.09 5.42 -0.59
C ALA A 101 -13.00 4.21 -0.83
N THR A 102 -13.43 4.01 -2.09
CA THR A 102 -14.36 2.93 -2.45
C THR A 102 -13.62 1.83 -3.22
N LEU A 103 -13.40 0.71 -2.57
CA LEU A 103 -12.84 -0.50 -3.19
C LEU A 103 -13.67 -1.71 -2.77
N SER A 104 -13.85 -2.66 -3.68
CA SER A 104 -14.52 -3.92 -3.37
C SER A 104 -13.74 -4.72 -2.31
N TYR A 105 -14.48 -5.54 -1.58
CA TYR A 105 -13.92 -6.44 -0.57
C TYR A 105 -12.71 -7.24 -1.08
N GLY A 106 -11.65 -7.29 -0.28
CA GLY A 106 -10.42 -8.05 -0.55
C GLY A 106 -9.41 -7.89 0.60
N PHE A 107 -8.51 -8.84 0.76
CA PHE A 107 -7.38 -8.75 1.69
C PHE A 107 -6.21 -8.05 0.98
N TRP A 108 -6.28 -6.73 0.86
CA TRP A 108 -5.32 -5.95 0.10
C TRP A 108 -4.00 -5.82 0.86
N THR A 109 -2.91 -6.32 0.30
CA THR A 109 -1.59 -6.38 0.95
C THR A 109 -0.56 -5.50 0.27
N GLY A 110 -0.60 -5.37 -1.05
CA GLY A 110 0.33 -4.55 -1.81
C GLY A 110 -0.37 -3.44 -2.57
N ILE A 111 0.29 -2.30 -2.69
CA ILE A 111 -0.14 -1.18 -3.52
C ILE A 111 1.07 -0.45 -4.10
N THR A 112 0.96 -0.01 -5.34
CA THR A 112 1.96 0.83 -6.01
C THR A 112 1.29 1.86 -6.92
N TYR A 113 2.04 2.88 -7.31
CA TYR A 113 1.64 3.85 -8.33
C TYR A 113 2.62 3.84 -9.49
N GLY A 114 2.10 3.91 -10.71
CA GLY A 114 2.89 4.02 -11.92
C GLY A 114 1.98 4.22 -13.12
N ASP A 115 2.50 4.80 -14.20
CA ASP A 115 1.76 5.03 -15.45
C ASP A 115 0.37 5.67 -15.23
N GLY A 116 0.29 6.67 -14.34
CA GLY A 116 -0.95 7.37 -14.04
C GLY A 116 -1.99 6.54 -13.26
N LYS A 117 -1.62 5.39 -12.67
CA LYS A 117 -2.56 4.48 -11.99
C LYS A 117 -2.01 3.99 -10.67
N PHE A 118 -2.90 3.86 -9.71
CA PHE A 118 -2.71 3.02 -8.53
C PHE A 118 -3.10 1.59 -8.87
N VAL A 119 -2.29 0.63 -8.45
CA VAL A 119 -2.58 -0.81 -8.58
C VAL A 119 -2.42 -1.46 -7.23
N ALA A 120 -3.46 -2.15 -6.77
CA ALA A 120 -3.48 -2.91 -5.52
C ALA A 120 -3.66 -4.40 -5.80
N VAL A 121 -3.01 -5.23 -4.98
CA VAL A 121 -3.09 -6.70 -5.06
C VAL A 121 -3.57 -7.27 -3.73
N ALA A 122 -4.35 -8.35 -3.80
CA ALA A 122 -4.96 -8.98 -2.63
C ALA A 122 -4.42 -10.38 -2.38
N ASN A 123 -4.18 -10.67 -1.11
CA ASN A 123 -4.04 -12.00 -0.55
C ASN A 123 -5.45 -12.60 -0.34
N ILE A 124 -5.63 -13.90 -0.37
CA ILE A 124 -6.92 -14.59 -0.20
C ILE A 124 -8.02 -14.05 -1.14
N ASN A 125 -8.48 -14.87 -2.09
CA ASN A 125 -9.29 -14.46 -3.24
C ASN A 125 -8.48 -13.55 -4.18
N PRO A 126 -7.66 -14.10 -5.06
CA PRO A 126 -6.70 -13.36 -5.85
C PRO A 126 -7.40 -12.27 -6.67
N LYS A 127 -7.16 -11.03 -6.29
CA LYS A 127 -7.70 -9.85 -6.95
C LYS A 127 -6.59 -8.85 -7.21
N ILE A 128 -6.70 -8.20 -8.33
CA ILE A 128 -5.95 -6.99 -8.64
C ILE A 128 -6.97 -5.89 -8.90
N ALA A 129 -6.76 -4.72 -8.34
CA ALA A 129 -7.60 -3.56 -8.58
C ALA A 129 -6.75 -2.39 -9.05
N CYS A 130 -7.32 -1.53 -9.88
CA CYS A 130 -6.68 -0.32 -10.36
C CYS A 130 -7.58 0.89 -10.18
N SER A 131 -6.95 2.06 -10.01
CA SER A 131 -7.60 3.36 -9.89
C SER A 131 -6.73 4.43 -10.53
N THR A 132 -7.33 5.36 -11.25
CA THR A 132 -6.63 6.53 -11.80
C THR A 132 -6.59 7.71 -10.81
N ASN A 133 -7.39 7.69 -9.76
CA ASN A 133 -7.51 8.78 -8.80
C ASN A 133 -7.29 8.38 -7.33
N GLY A 134 -7.05 7.07 -7.06
CA GLY A 134 -6.88 6.54 -5.70
C GLY A 134 -8.15 6.48 -4.86
N ILE A 135 -9.29 6.90 -5.40
CA ILE A 135 -10.57 7.04 -4.68
C ILE A 135 -11.59 5.99 -5.15
N THR A 136 -11.79 5.91 -6.46
CA THR A 136 -12.69 4.94 -7.09
C THR A 136 -11.88 3.86 -7.79
N TRP A 137 -12.22 2.61 -7.54
CA TRP A 137 -11.43 1.47 -7.97
C TRP A 137 -12.22 0.50 -8.84
N LYS A 138 -11.53 -0.13 -9.77
CA LYS A 138 -12.05 -1.21 -10.62
C LYS A 138 -11.22 -2.46 -10.39
N THR A 139 -11.88 -3.61 -10.22
CA THR A 139 -11.19 -4.90 -10.17
C THR A 139 -10.74 -5.27 -11.58
N ALA A 140 -9.48 -5.65 -11.74
CA ALA A 140 -8.95 -6.15 -12.98
C ALA A 140 -9.39 -7.59 -13.23
N THR A 141 -9.62 -7.93 -14.51
CA THR A 141 -9.87 -9.32 -14.90
C THR A 141 -8.54 -10.05 -15.02
N LEU A 142 -8.35 -11.07 -14.19
CA LEU A 142 -7.20 -11.95 -14.29
C LEU A 142 -7.47 -13.09 -15.27
N PRO A 143 -6.48 -13.56 -16.05
CA PRO A 143 -6.58 -14.81 -16.80
C PRO A 143 -7.00 -15.98 -15.90
N ALA A 144 -7.75 -16.94 -16.44
CA ALA A 144 -8.27 -18.08 -15.66
C ALA A 144 -7.16 -18.83 -14.89
N ALA A 145 -6.00 -19.01 -15.51
CA ALA A 145 -4.85 -19.65 -14.87
C ALA A 145 -4.30 -18.90 -13.64
N LEU A 146 -4.69 -17.65 -13.41
CA LEU A 146 -4.27 -16.80 -12.30
C LEU A 146 -5.38 -16.57 -11.27
N GLN A 147 -6.59 -17.10 -11.52
CA GLN A 147 -7.74 -16.94 -10.64
C GLN A 147 -7.79 -17.97 -9.51
N GLU A 148 -7.08 -19.08 -9.65
CA GLU A 148 -7.37 -20.25 -8.82
C GLU A 148 -6.57 -20.35 -7.52
N VAL A 149 -5.41 -19.69 -7.35
CA VAL A 149 -4.53 -20.15 -6.24
C VAL A 149 -3.64 -19.09 -5.59
N TYR A 150 -3.53 -17.88 -6.06
CA TYR A 150 -2.37 -17.10 -5.64
C TYR A 150 -2.70 -15.95 -4.71
N ASN A 151 -2.12 -16.02 -3.53
CA ASN A 151 -2.07 -14.93 -2.57
C ASN A 151 -1.09 -13.87 -3.07
N TRP A 152 -1.58 -12.91 -3.87
CA TRP A 152 -0.75 -11.79 -4.31
C TRP A 152 -0.33 -10.96 -3.10
N TYR A 153 0.95 -10.69 -2.98
CA TYR A 153 1.48 -10.06 -1.77
C TYR A 153 2.16 -8.72 -2.05
N GLY A 154 3.08 -8.70 -3.02
CA GLY A 154 3.81 -7.51 -3.42
C GLY A 154 3.48 -7.08 -4.84
N VAL A 155 3.49 -5.78 -5.10
CA VAL A 155 3.36 -5.20 -6.44
C VAL A 155 4.25 -3.99 -6.57
N THR A 156 4.87 -3.84 -7.73
CA THR A 156 5.68 -2.67 -8.08
C THR A 156 5.46 -2.27 -9.54
N TYR A 157 5.87 -1.06 -9.89
CA TYR A 157 5.91 -0.57 -11.27
C TYR A 157 7.34 -0.23 -11.67
N GLY A 158 7.74 -0.68 -12.84
CA GLY A 158 9.04 -0.39 -13.42
C GLY A 158 9.10 -0.84 -14.88
N ALA A 159 9.95 -0.21 -15.69
CA ALA A 159 10.14 -0.53 -17.09
C ALA A 159 8.81 -0.63 -17.89
N GLY A 160 7.85 0.26 -17.60
CA GLY A 160 6.55 0.30 -18.27
C GLY A 160 5.58 -0.84 -17.91
N LYS A 161 5.83 -1.55 -16.81
CA LYS A 161 5.00 -2.70 -16.39
C LYS A 161 4.71 -2.67 -14.90
N PHE A 162 3.51 -3.11 -14.53
CA PHE A 162 3.22 -3.55 -13.17
C PHE A 162 3.61 -5.01 -13.03
N VAL A 163 4.33 -5.35 -11.99
CA VAL A 163 4.72 -6.73 -11.67
C VAL A 163 4.24 -7.06 -10.28
N ALA A 164 3.50 -8.14 -10.13
CA ALA A 164 3.06 -8.65 -8.84
C ALA A 164 3.61 -10.05 -8.58
N VAL A 165 3.94 -10.31 -7.32
CA VAL A 165 4.46 -11.59 -6.84
C VAL A 165 3.52 -12.22 -5.83
N ALA A 166 3.43 -13.54 -5.83
CA ALA A 166 2.59 -14.30 -4.93
C ALA A 166 3.38 -14.80 -3.72
N TYR A 167 2.71 -14.89 -2.57
CA TYR A 167 3.24 -15.48 -1.35
C TYR A 167 3.25 -17.02 -1.47
N SER A 168 4.31 -17.65 -1.00
CA SER A 168 4.52 -19.11 -1.02
C SER A 168 4.31 -19.77 -2.40
N SER A 169 4.74 -19.09 -3.47
CA SER A 169 4.59 -19.56 -4.85
C SER A 169 5.78 -19.08 -5.71
N ASN A 170 6.08 -19.80 -6.77
CA ASN A 170 7.03 -19.38 -7.81
C ASN A 170 6.37 -18.52 -8.92
N LYS A 171 5.17 -18.00 -8.68
CA LYS A 171 4.41 -17.25 -9.67
C LYS A 171 4.57 -15.74 -9.50
N ALA A 172 4.70 -15.09 -10.64
CA ALA A 172 4.59 -13.65 -10.79
C ALA A 172 3.67 -13.35 -11.98
N VAL A 173 3.04 -12.19 -11.94
CA VAL A 173 2.24 -11.68 -13.04
C VAL A 173 2.72 -10.29 -13.42
N TYR A 174 2.64 -9.97 -14.68
CA TYR A 174 2.94 -8.63 -15.17
C TYR A 174 1.82 -8.13 -16.09
N SER A 175 1.62 -6.80 -16.11
CA SER A 175 0.75 -6.17 -17.07
C SER A 175 1.47 -6.08 -18.43
N SER A 176 0.86 -6.59 -19.49
CA SER A 176 1.30 -6.27 -20.85
C SER A 176 0.86 -4.84 -21.16
N GLY A 177 1.77 -3.90 -21.28
CA GLY A 177 1.55 -2.46 -21.39
C GLY A 177 0.73 -1.93 -22.58
N LYS A 178 -0.31 -2.65 -22.99
CA LYS A 178 -1.45 -2.17 -23.77
C LYS A 178 -2.68 -2.85 -23.22
N GLY A 179 -3.44 -2.13 -22.38
CA GLY A 179 -4.83 -2.50 -22.19
C GLY A 179 -5.53 -2.50 -23.55
N PRO A 180 -6.62 -3.30 -23.74
CA PRO A 180 -7.41 -3.20 -24.94
C PRO A 180 -7.80 -1.74 -25.11
N GLY A 181 -7.46 -1.20 -26.27
CA GLY A 181 -7.87 0.14 -26.66
C GLY A 181 -9.40 0.23 -26.55
N VAL A 182 -9.87 1.27 -25.91
CA VAL A 182 -11.22 1.79 -26.05
C VAL A 182 -11.21 2.74 -27.22
#